data_fe32d9c69942f90b0c3552bdf47d93b1
#
_entry.id   fe32d9c69942f90b0c3552bdf47d93b1
#
_cell.length_a   1.000
_cell.length_b   1.000
_cell.length_c   1.000
_cell.angle_alpha   90.00
_cell.angle_beta   90.00
_cell.angle_gamma   90.00
#
_symmetry.space_group_name_H-M   'P 1'
#
loop_
_entity.id
_entity.type
_entity.pdbx_description
1 polymer ?
#
loop_
_entity_poly.entity_id
_entity_poly.type
_entity_poly.pdbx_seq_one_letter_code
_entity_poly.pdbx_strand_id
1 'polypeptide(L)'
;MKKILALLMMVGLIFCLGGCNIPWMKQKTEKTKAAKVIQADKVEGTMKGMKLKVGVSNDMAPFSYYDSEQKKITGFDIDLLDKLSEYLGFEYELYPMNMKKLEQKIKNKELDLAIAGISITDERQREFSFTDTYYETYLQIVVRKDSQITDRKEITEKKVGVVEGTSSAQYAEDYLSEDNKITYYKNITKVWNDLEKGTIDATIYDTTGIQNYMKEHADNTNLSVLNEQLNSEESNYGIMFVKGYKYLDQFNVALQVLNNDGTYQKLKEQWIKTKE
;
A
#
# COMPACT_ATOMS: atom_id res chain seq x y z
N MET A 1 21.02 37.22 -56.77
CA MET A 1 20.41 38.44 -57.31
C MET A 1 19.03 38.61 -56.72
N LYS A 2 18.84 39.78 -56.13
CA LYS A 2 17.59 40.51 -55.88
C LYS A 2 16.54 39.82 -54.97
N LYS A 3 16.36 40.17 -53.62
CA LYS A 3 15.65 41.40 -53.17
C LYS A 3 14.15 41.27 -53.49
N ILE A 4 13.17 41.40 -52.62
CA ILE A 4 12.72 42.50 -51.75
C ILE A 4 11.37 42.03 -51.19
N LEU A 5 11.10 42.18 -49.98
CA LEU A 5 10.40 43.16 -49.12
C LEU A 5 8.91 42.88 -48.89
N ALA A 6 8.59 42.64 -47.66
CA ALA A 6 7.65 43.30 -46.76
C ALA A 6 6.32 43.84 -47.34
N LEU A 7 5.21 43.63 -46.68
CA LEU A 7 4.43 44.67 -46.03
C LEU A 7 3.22 44.11 -45.25
N LEU A 8 3.06 44.64 -44.08
CA LEU A 8 1.87 44.64 -43.23
C LEU A 8 0.59 45.00 -43.99
N MET A 9 -0.56 44.46 -43.59
CA MET A 9 -1.71 45.30 -43.21
C MET A 9 -2.71 44.57 -42.30
N MET A 10 -2.96 45.26 -41.26
CA MET A 10 -4.06 45.16 -40.28
C MET A 10 -5.41 45.49 -40.93
N VAL A 11 -6.47 45.29 -40.12
CA VAL A 11 -7.88 45.73 -40.22
C VAL A 11 -8.81 44.60 -40.66
N GLY A 12 -9.82 44.23 -39.99
CA GLY A 12 -10.61 44.79 -38.89
C GLY A 12 -11.88 44.00 -38.72
N LEU A 13 -12.40 44.08 -37.56
CA LEU A 13 -13.73 43.73 -37.06
C LEU A 13 -14.83 43.44 -38.09
N ILE A 14 -15.75 42.51 -37.77
CA ILE A 14 -17.15 42.81 -37.43
C ILE A 14 -17.91 41.50 -37.12
N PHE A 15 -18.56 41.48 -35.96
CA PHE A 15 -19.74 40.80 -35.49
C PHE A 15 -20.56 39.99 -36.52
N CYS A 16 -20.89 38.77 -36.15
CA CYS A 16 -22.25 38.27 -36.31
C CYS A 16 -22.63 37.33 -35.16
N LEU A 17 -23.58 37.77 -34.41
CA LEU A 17 -24.38 37.04 -33.43
C LEU A 17 -25.10 35.86 -34.13
N GLY A 18 -24.92 34.68 -33.60
CA GLY A 18 -25.66 33.52 -33.99
C GLY A 18 -25.58 32.50 -32.86
N GLY A 19 -26.50 32.60 -31.90
CA GLY A 19 -26.60 31.65 -30.80
C GLY A 19 -26.98 30.27 -31.30
N CYS A 20 -26.14 29.31 -31.01
CA CYS A 20 -26.57 27.90 -30.93
C CYS A 20 -26.40 27.47 -29.49
N ASN A 21 -27.51 27.46 -28.77
CA ASN A 21 -27.63 26.76 -27.49
C ASN A 21 -27.36 25.29 -27.74
N ILE A 22 -26.20 24.80 -27.27
CA ILE A 22 -25.94 23.37 -27.07
C ILE A 22 -26.20 23.06 -25.59
N PRO A 23 -27.32 22.41 -25.26
CA PRO A 23 -27.64 22.07 -23.87
C PRO A 23 -27.04 20.72 -23.51
N TRP A 24 -25.70 20.59 -23.47
CA TRP A 24 -25.05 19.42 -22.96
C TRP A 24 -23.57 19.69 -22.64
N MET A 25 -23.33 20.41 -21.60
CA MET A 25 -22.11 20.36 -20.77
C MET A 25 -22.43 21.05 -19.44
N LYS A 26 -23.19 20.36 -18.60
CA LYS A 26 -23.05 20.62 -17.18
C LYS A 26 -21.70 20.07 -16.77
N GLN A 27 -20.66 20.91 -16.82
CA GLN A 27 -19.48 20.71 -16.02
C GLN A 27 -19.96 20.59 -14.58
N LYS A 28 -19.95 19.37 -14.04
CA LYS A 28 -19.92 19.16 -12.60
C LYS A 28 -18.62 19.79 -12.13
N THR A 29 -18.66 21.03 -11.73
CA THR A 29 -17.68 21.61 -10.83
C THR A 29 -17.88 20.85 -9.50
N GLU A 30 -17.17 19.74 -9.35
CA GLU A 30 -16.90 19.19 -8.04
C GLU A 30 -16.22 20.31 -7.26
N LYS A 31 -16.92 20.84 -6.29
CA LYS A 31 -16.34 21.67 -5.25
C LYS A 31 -15.34 20.78 -4.51
N THR A 32 -14.10 20.75 -4.98
CA THR A 32 -12.96 20.28 -4.21
C THR A 32 -13.02 21.10 -2.92
N LYS A 33 -13.43 20.50 -1.83
CA LYS A 33 -13.24 21.07 -0.50
C LYS A 33 -11.76 21.38 -0.42
N ALA A 34 -11.39 22.65 -0.38
CA ALA A 34 -10.02 23.06 -0.14
C ALA A 34 -9.57 22.31 1.11
N ALA A 35 -8.63 21.38 0.94
CA ALA A 35 -8.04 20.67 2.05
C ALA A 35 -7.49 21.74 2.99
N LYS A 36 -7.91 21.69 4.25
CA LYS A 36 -7.45 22.61 5.27
C LYS A 36 -5.96 22.30 5.46
N VAL A 37 -5.09 23.13 4.90
CA VAL A 37 -3.64 23.00 5.07
C VAL A 37 -3.35 23.18 6.56
N ILE A 38 -3.12 22.06 7.25
CA ILE A 38 -2.72 22.07 8.65
C ILE A 38 -1.21 22.34 8.66
N GLN A 39 -0.78 23.37 9.37
CA GLN A 39 0.63 23.71 9.46
C GLN A 39 1.36 22.72 10.37
N ALA A 40 2.55 22.27 9.98
CA ALA A 40 3.33 21.26 10.69
C ALA A 40 3.60 21.63 12.16
N ASP A 41 3.96 22.87 12.43
CA ASP A 41 4.22 23.42 13.77
C ASP A 41 3.00 23.37 14.72
N LYS A 42 1.80 23.20 14.17
CA LYS A 42 0.55 23.06 14.95
C LYS A 42 0.15 21.63 15.23
N VAL A 43 0.91 20.66 14.73
CA VAL A 43 0.61 19.22 14.85
C VAL A 43 1.55 18.53 15.82
N GLU A 44 2.78 19.00 15.97
CA GLU A 44 3.76 18.48 16.91
C GLU A 44 3.20 18.46 18.34
N GLY A 45 3.29 17.29 19.00
CA GLY A 45 2.85 17.11 20.39
C GLY A 45 1.34 17.17 20.62
N THR A 46 0.51 17.25 19.57
CA THR A 46 -0.97 17.40 19.72
C THR A 46 -1.65 16.18 20.33
N MET A 47 -0.97 15.05 20.39
CA MET A 47 -1.48 13.81 20.98
C MET A 47 -0.81 13.46 22.32
N LYS A 48 -0.14 14.44 22.95
CA LYS A 48 0.55 14.24 24.23
C LYS A 48 -0.40 13.74 25.31
N GLY A 49 0.03 12.69 26.00
CA GLY A 49 -0.73 12.03 27.06
C GLY A 49 -1.76 11.01 26.58
N MET A 50 -1.86 10.78 25.26
CA MET A 50 -2.65 9.68 24.71
C MET A 50 -1.83 8.38 24.71
N LYS A 51 -2.49 7.25 25.00
CA LYS A 51 -1.92 5.91 24.83
C LYS A 51 -2.77 5.14 23.85
N LEU A 52 -2.17 4.77 22.70
CA LEU A 52 -2.87 4.11 21.59
C LEU A 52 -2.63 2.60 21.59
N LYS A 53 -3.68 1.86 21.28
CA LYS A 53 -3.60 0.41 21.01
C LYS A 53 -3.37 0.21 19.52
N VAL A 54 -2.19 -0.30 19.17
CA VAL A 54 -1.75 -0.41 17.78
C VAL A 54 -1.70 -1.88 17.35
N GLY A 55 -2.51 -2.22 16.36
CA GLY A 55 -2.48 -3.52 15.73
C GLY A 55 -1.31 -3.63 14.74
N VAL A 56 -0.55 -4.73 14.82
CA VAL A 56 0.60 -4.99 13.95
C VAL A 56 0.60 -6.43 13.47
N SER A 57 1.27 -6.72 12.36
CA SER A 57 1.52 -8.09 11.93
C SER A 57 2.71 -8.69 12.69
N ASN A 58 2.73 -10.01 12.81
CA ASN A 58 3.89 -10.76 13.29
C ASN A 58 4.60 -11.55 12.17
N ASP A 59 4.19 -11.36 10.90
CA ASP A 59 4.62 -12.18 9.76
C ASP A 59 4.69 -11.39 8.43
N MET A 60 4.92 -10.08 8.50
CA MET A 60 5.00 -9.19 7.32
C MET A 60 6.39 -8.54 7.19
N ALA A 61 7.44 -9.35 7.07
CA ALA A 61 8.79 -8.83 6.85
C ALA A 61 8.92 -8.16 5.46
N PRO A 62 9.63 -7.03 5.35
CA PRO A 62 10.40 -6.32 6.37
C PRO A 62 9.61 -5.23 7.13
N PHE A 63 8.28 -5.17 7.00
CA PHE A 63 7.44 -4.10 7.56
C PHE A 63 7.11 -4.30 9.04
N SER A 64 6.47 -5.41 9.38
CA SER A 64 6.07 -5.74 10.75
C SER A 64 6.11 -7.26 10.95
N TYR A 65 7.06 -7.75 11.72
CA TYR A 65 7.26 -9.18 11.94
C TYR A 65 7.88 -9.46 13.30
N TYR A 66 7.75 -10.71 13.75
CA TYR A 66 8.41 -11.17 14.97
C TYR A 66 9.84 -11.62 14.68
N ASP A 67 10.80 -10.91 15.27
CA ASP A 67 12.21 -11.29 15.26
C ASP A 67 12.48 -12.29 16.39
N SER A 68 12.80 -13.52 16.02
CA SER A 68 13.06 -14.60 16.98
C SER A 68 14.36 -14.44 17.77
N GLU A 69 15.35 -13.73 17.23
CA GLU A 69 16.62 -13.45 17.88
C GLU A 69 16.46 -12.36 18.93
N GLN A 70 15.79 -11.26 18.56
CA GLN A 70 15.52 -10.14 19.47
C GLN A 70 14.29 -10.38 20.36
N LYS A 71 13.48 -11.40 20.07
CA LYS A 71 12.24 -11.76 20.79
C LYS A 71 11.23 -10.60 20.88
N LYS A 72 11.11 -9.82 19.80
CA LYS A 72 10.21 -8.67 19.73
C LYS A 72 9.60 -8.50 18.33
N ILE A 73 8.53 -7.73 18.26
CA ILE A 73 8.03 -7.24 16.96
C ILE A 73 8.93 -6.10 16.51
N THR A 74 9.32 -6.11 15.23
CA THR A 74 10.22 -5.15 14.61
C THR A 74 9.88 -4.96 13.14
N GLY A 75 10.55 -4.04 12.46
CA GLY A 75 10.40 -3.77 11.03
C GLY A 75 10.21 -2.28 10.74
N PHE A 76 10.11 -1.97 9.45
CA PHE A 76 9.91 -0.61 8.94
C PHE A 76 8.71 0.09 9.58
N ASP A 77 7.58 -0.60 9.69
CA ASP A 77 6.34 -0.05 10.25
C ASP A 77 6.48 0.30 11.74
N ILE A 78 7.28 -0.48 12.48
CA ILE A 78 7.49 -0.25 13.91
C ILE A 78 8.38 0.99 14.11
N ASP A 79 9.47 1.10 13.35
CA ASP A 79 10.35 2.27 13.42
C ASP A 79 9.64 3.54 12.90
N LEU A 80 8.77 3.42 11.88
CA LEU A 80 7.94 4.53 11.42
C LEU A 80 6.94 4.97 12.50
N LEU A 81 6.29 4.01 13.17
CA LEU A 81 5.37 4.27 14.28
C LEU A 81 6.09 4.97 15.45
N ASP A 82 7.33 4.57 15.77
CA ASP A 82 8.14 5.25 16.78
C ASP A 82 8.35 6.72 16.42
N LYS A 83 8.72 7.03 15.18
CA LYS A 83 8.91 8.41 14.73
C LYS A 83 7.61 9.22 14.73
N LEU A 84 6.49 8.61 14.35
CA LEU A 84 5.17 9.24 14.46
C LEU A 84 4.78 9.52 15.92
N SER A 85 5.06 8.56 16.82
CA SER A 85 4.85 8.70 18.27
C SER A 85 5.69 9.82 18.85
N GLU A 86 6.98 9.88 18.54
CA GLU A 86 7.88 10.95 18.94
C GLU A 86 7.37 12.34 18.51
N TYR A 87 6.97 12.48 17.24
CA TYR A 87 6.52 13.75 16.67
C TYR A 87 5.15 14.19 17.21
N LEU A 88 4.16 13.27 17.25
CA LEU A 88 2.81 13.58 17.70
C LEU A 88 2.64 13.58 19.23
N GLY A 89 3.58 12.95 19.97
CA GLY A 89 3.63 12.95 21.43
C GLY A 89 2.75 11.89 22.08
N PHE A 90 2.27 10.86 21.37
CA PHE A 90 1.50 9.78 21.96
C PHE A 90 2.41 8.61 22.43
N GLU A 91 1.93 7.84 23.39
CA GLU A 91 2.46 6.52 23.75
C GLU A 91 1.65 5.43 23.05
N TYR A 92 2.21 4.25 22.86
CA TYR A 92 1.47 3.14 22.27
C TYR A 92 1.81 1.78 22.87
N GLU A 93 0.92 0.82 22.59
CA GLU A 93 1.08 -0.58 22.94
C GLU A 93 0.78 -1.46 21.72
N LEU A 94 1.71 -2.38 21.39
CA LEU A 94 1.59 -3.27 20.23
C LEU A 94 0.74 -4.48 20.49
N TYR A 95 -0.15 -4.80 19.55
CA TYR A 95 -1.01 -5.98 19.55
C TYR A 95 -0.77 -6.78 18.26
N PRO A 96 0.15 -7.76 18.28
CA PRO A 96 0.48 -8.57 17.11
C PRO A 96 -0.61 -9.58 16.79
N MET A 97 -1.04 -9.62 15.52
CA MET A 97 -2.06 -10.57 15.04
C MET A 97 -2.05 -10.66 13.51
N ASN A 98 -2.83 -11.60 12.95
CA ASN A 98 -3.00 -11.68 11.49
C ASN A 98 -3.93 -10.58 10.95
N MET A 99 -3.86 -10.32 9.64
CA MET A 99 -4.57 -9.24 8.95
C MET A 99 -6.09 -9.27 9.19
N LYS A 100 -6.72 -10.43 9.03
CA LYS A 100 -8.16 -10.59 9.26
C LYS A 100 -8.62 -10.17 10.65
N LYS A 101 -7.81 -10.46 11.68
CA LYS A 101 -8.09 -10.04 13.05
C LYS A 101 -7.85 -8.54 13.25
N LEU A 102 -6.86 -7.94 12.57
CA LEU A 102 -6.62 -6.50 12.63
C LEU A 102 -7.85 -5.72 12.18
N GLU A 103 -8.40 -6.04 11.02
CA GLU A 103 -9.61 -5.39 10.50
C GLU A 103 -10.79 -5.52 11.47
N GLN A 104 -11.04 -6.72 11.96
CA GLN A 104 -12.14 -6.97 12.91
C GLN A 104 -12.00 -6.14 14.18
N LYS A 105 -10.77 -6.05 14.74
CA LYS A 105 -10.52 -5.32 15.99
C LYS A 105 -10.57 -3.81 15.82
N ILE A 106 -10.14 -3.26 14.68
CA ILE A 106 -10.33 -1.85 14.33
C ILE A 106 -11.83 -1.55 14.18
N LYS A 107 -12.58 -2.38 13.45
CA LYS A 107 -14.02 -2.22 13.27
C LYS A 107 -14.78 -2.21 14.60
N ASN A 108 -14.37 -3.07 15.53
CA ASN A 108 -14.94 -3.17 16.86
C ASN A 108 -14.43 -2.09 17.84
N LYS A 109 -13.53 -1.19 17.41
CA LYS A 109 -12.88 -0.16 18.24
C LYS A 109 -12.09 -0.75 19.42
N GLU A 110 -11.58 -1.96 19.29
CA GLU A 110 -10.70 -2.61 20.26
C GLU A 110 -9.24 -2.17 20.08
N LEU A 111 -8.91 -1.69 18.88
CA LEU A 111 -7.65 -1.04 18.51
C LEU A 111 -7.94 0.37 18.02
N ASP A 112 -7.00 1.30 18.22
CA ASP A 112 -7.10 2.67 17.75
C ASP A 112 -6.64 2.82 16.30
N LEU A 113 -5.58 2.10 15.94
CA LEU A 113 -5.03 2.03 14.59
C LEU A 113 -4.35 0.69 14.32
N ALA A 114 -4.06 0.42 13.05
CA ALA A 114 -3.19 -0.68 12.63
C ALA A 114 -2.18 -0.21 11.59
N ILE A 115 -0.94 -0.68 11.74
CA ILE A 115 0.17 -0.48 10.80
C ILE A 115 0.87 -1.82 10.59
N ALA A 116 0.77 -2.39 9.40
CA ALA A 116 1.20 -3.76 9.12
C ALA A 116 1.30 -4.03 7.60
N GLY A 117 1.84 -3.08 6.81
CA GLY A 117 1.84 -3.21 5.35
C GLY A 117 0.40 -3.32 4.80
N ILE A 118 -0.52 -2.47 5.27
CA ILE A 118 -1.94 -2.61 4.95
C ILE A 118 -2.27 -1.85 3.67
N SER A 119 -2.66 -2.59 2.63
CA SER A 119 -3.06 -2.02 1.34
C SER A 119 -4.33 -1.17 1.47
N ILE A 120 -4.32 0.00 0.84
CA ILE A 120 -5.45 0.93 0.75
C ILE A 120 -6.33 0.50 -0.41
N THR A 121 -7.26 -0.44 -0.18
CA THR A 121 -8.20 -0.88 -1.21
C THR A 121 -9.51 -0.11 -1.14
N ASP A 122 -10.24 -0.04 -2.26
CA ASP A 122 -11.58 0.57 -2.32
C ASP A 122 -12.53 -0.09 -1.32
N GLU A 123 -12.46 -1.41 -1.15
CA GLU A 123 -13.28 -2.15 -0.19
C GLU A 123 -13.00 -1.69 1.24
N ARG A 124 -11.72 -1.64 1.64
CA ARG A 124 -11.31 -1.20 2.97
C ARG A 124 -11.64 0.26 3.23
N GLN A 125 -11.49 1.13 2.24
CA GLN A 125 -11.83 2.56 2.37
C GLN A 125 -13.32 2.81 2.62
N ARG A 126 -14.22 1.90 2.27
CA ARG A 126 -15.65 2.00 2.62
C ARG A 126 -15.89 1.86 4.12
N GLU A 127 -15.11 1.02 4.80
CA GLU A 127 -15.29 0.69 6.22
C GLU A 127 -14.32 1.39 7.18
N PHE A 128 -13.13 1.75 6.68
CA PHE A 128 -12.03 2.32 7.47
C PHE A 128 -11.60 3.67 6.94
N SER A 129 -10.85 4.41 7.76
CA SER A 129 -10.07 5.58 7.32
C SER A 129 -8.59 5.17 7.21
N PHE A 130 -7.91 5.74 6.22
CA PHE A 130 -6.48 5.51 6.00
C PHE A 130 -5.75 6.84 5.96
N THR A 131 -4.48 6.83 6.36
CA THR A 131 -3.56 7.91 6.01
C THR A 131 -3.38 8.00 4.50
N ASP A 132 -2.74 9.06 4.06
CA ASP A 132 -2.08 9.07 2.76
C ASP A 132 -1.10 7.89 2.67
N THR A 133 -0.78 7.46 1.45
CA THR A 133 0.17 6.37 1.20
C THR A 133 1.51 6.67 1.86
N TYR A 134 1.98 5.76 2.71
CA TYR A 134 3.34 5.85 3.24
C TYR A 134 4.32 4.94 2.49
N TYR A 135 3.84 3.93 1.75
CA TYR A 135 4.69 3.05 0.96
C TYR A 135 3.98 2.60 -0.33
N GLU A 136 4.65 2.77 -1.46
CA GLU A 136 4.15 2.33 -2.77
C GLU A 136 4.64 0.92 -3.07
N THR A 137 3.72 0.05 -3.48
CA THR A 137 4.00 -1.35 -3.84
C THR A 137 2.96 -1.89 -4.84
N TYR A 138 3.18 -3.09 -5.31
CA TYR A 138 2.26 -3.82 -6.17
C TYR A 138 2.35 -5.32 -5.88
N LEU A 139 1.39 -6.08 -6.38
CA LEU A 139 1.39 -7.53 -6.25
C LEU A 139 2.14 -8.18 -7.43
N GLN A 140 2.76 -9.31 -7.17
CA GLN A 140 3.33 -10.18 -8.21
C GLN A 140 2.99 -11.63 -7.90
N ILE A 141 3.05 -12.45 -8.96
CA ILE A 141 2.89 -13.89 -8.86
C ILE A 141 4.25 -14.54 -8.70
N VAL A 142 4.33 -15.50 -7.79
CA VAL A 142 5.50 -16.35 -7.57
C VAL A 142 5.13 -17.80 -7.84
N VAL A 143 5.98 -18.46 -8.60
CA VAL A 143 5.86 -19.86 -9.02
C VAL A 143 7.18 -20.58 -8.77
N ARG A 144 7.20 -21.92 -8.91
CA ARG A 144 8.48 -22.64 -8.94
C ARG A 144 9.17 -22.50 -10.31
N LYS A 145 10.49 -22.45 -10.32
CA LYS A 145 11.31 -22.41 -11.55
C LYS A 145 11.05 -23.63 -12.46
N ASP A 146 10.74 -24.78 -11.85
CA ASP A 146 10.47 -26.04 -12.56
C ASP A 146 9.01 -26.19 -13.04
N SER A 147 8.14 -25.27 -12.69
CA SER A 147 6.71 -25.33 -13.06
C SER A 147 6.41 -25.03 -14.53
N GLN A 148 7.38 -24.45 -15.26
CA GLN A 148 7.23 -23.97 -16.64
C GLN A 148 6.16 -22.87 -16.81
N ILE A 149 5.61 -22.31 -15.72
CA ILE A 149 4.68 -21.19 -15.76
C ILE A 149 5.50 -19.91 -15.93
N THR A 150 5.28 -19.19 -17.02
CA THR A 150 6.02 -17.98 -17.39
C THR A 150 5.11 -16.74 -17.51
N ASP A 151 3.80 -16.95 -17.60
CA ASP A 151 2.79 -15.91 -17.74
C ASP A 151 1.57 -16.22 -16.85
N ARG A 152 0.89 -15.17 -16.38
CA ARG A 152 -0.32 -15.28 -15.56
C ARG A 152 -1.43 -16.10 -16.23
N LYS A 153 -1.55 -16.03 -17.57
CA LYS A 153 -2.55 -16.77 -18.34
C LYS A 153 -2.39 -18.30 -18.28
N GLU A 154 -1.21 -18.75 -17.87
CA GLU A 154 -0.92 -20.18 -17.68
C GLU A 154 -1.36 -20.69 -16.28
N ILE A 155 -1.84 -19.76 -15.42
CA ILE A 155 -2.41 -20.09 -14.12
C ILE A 155 -3.89 -20.44 -14.32
N THR A 156 -4.12 -21.64 -14.83
CA THR A 156 -5.44 -22.26 -15.04
C THR A 156 -5.38 -23.69 -14.55
N GLU A 157 -6.39 -24.13 -13.82
CA GLU A 157 -6.43 -25.44 -13.15
C GLU A 157 -5.27 -25.65 -12.15
N LYS A 158 -4.84 -24.57 -11.50
CA LYS A 158 -3.72 -24.54 -10.53
C LYS A 158 -4.23 -24.41 -9.10
N LYS A 159 -3.35 -24.75 -8.17
CA LYS A 159 -3.54 -24.50 -6.74
C LYS A 159 -2.82 -23.21 -6.39
N VAL A 160 -3.56 -22.15 -6.06
CA VAL A 160 -3.01 -20.85 -5.69
C VAL A 160 -3.15 -20.66 -4.19
N GLY A 161 -2.04 -20.41 -3.49
CA GLY A 161 -2.02 -20.15 -2.06
C GLY A 161 -1.93 -18.66 -1.77
N VAL A 162 -2.75 -18.15 -0.85
CA VAL A 162 -2.74 -16.74 -0.43
C VAL A 162 -2.99 -16.62 1.07
N VAL A 163 -2.56 -15.52 1.67
CA VAL A 163 -2.81 -15.25 3.09
C VAL A 163 -4.19 -14.62 3.25
N GLU A 164 -5.02 -15.19 4.12
CA GLU A 164 -6.39 -14.70 4.36
C GLU A 164 -6.42 -13.24 4.86
N GLY A 165 -7.36 -12.44 4.33
CA GLY A 165 -7.55 -11.05 4.72
C GLY A 165 -6.51 -10.09 4.14
N THR A 166 -5.74 -10.48 3.14
CA THR A 166 -4.81 -9.61 2.39
C THR A 166 -5.39 -9.17 1.06
N SER A 167 -4.82 -8.11 0.46
CA SER A 167 -5.15 -7.69 -0.91
C SER A 167 -4.80 -8.78 -1.94
N SER A 168 -3.79 -9.60 -1.66
CA SER A 168 -3.45 -10.76 -2.50
C SER A 168 -4.56 -11.81 -2.50
N ALA A 169 -5.20 -12.06 -1.34
CA ALA A 169 -6.33 -12.98 -1.25
C ALA A 169 -7.55 -12.43 -1.99
N GLN A 170 -7.82 -11.13 -1.86
CA GLN A 170 -8.90 -10.47 -2.60
C GLN A 170 -8.65 -10.56 -4.11
N TYR A 171 -7.42 -10.24 -4.57
CA TYR A 171 -7.06 -10.36 -5.98
C TYR A 171 -7.24 -11.79 -6.51
N ALA A 172 -6.82 -12.80 -5.76
CA ALA A 172 -6.98 -14.20 -6.16
C ALA A 172 -8.46 -14.59 -6.26
N GLU A 173 -9.30 -14.13 -5.34
CA GLU A 173 -10.75 -14.35 -5.38
C GLU A 173 -11.40 -13.71 -6.60
N ASP A 174 -11.07 -12.44 -6.88
CA ASP A 174 -11.69 -11.65 -7.94
C ASP A 174 -11.27 -12.08 -9.35
N TYR A 175 -10.04 -12.54 -9.53
CA TYR A 175 -9.45 -12.73 -10.86
C TYR A 175 -8.96 -14.14 -11.17
N LEU A 176 -8.83 -15.02 -10.18
CA LEU A 176 -8.29 -16.38 -10.38
C LEU A 176 -9.18 -17.49 -9.86
N SER A 177 -10.19 -17.20 -9.04
CA SER A 177 -10.99 -18.25 -8.36
C SER A 177 -11.86 -19.08 -9.31
N GLU A 178 -12.27 -18.52 -10.46
CA GLU A 178 -13.14 -19.21 -11.43
C GLU A 178 -12.44 -20.46 -12.01
N ASP A 179 -11.14 -20.35 -12.33
CA ASP A 179 -10.38 -21.39 -13.01
C ASP A 179 -9.40 -22.13 -12.10
N ASN A 180 -9.27 -21.73 -10.84
CA ASN A 180 -8.22 -22.21 -9.95
C ASN A 180 -8.74 -22.59 -8.57
N LYS A 181 -7.99 -23.45 -7.88
CA LYS A 181 -8.25 -23.78 -6.48
C LYS A 181 -7.49 -22.82 -5.57
N ILE A 182 -8.20 -21.87 -4.96
CA ILE A 182 -7.62 -20.95 -3.97
C ILE A 182 -7.54 -21.64 -2.60
N THR A 183 -6.36 -21.56 -1.98
CA THR A 183 -6.10 -22.05 -0.63
C THR A 183 -5.68 -20.91 0.27
N TYR A 184 -6.44 -20.69 1.35
CA TYR A 184 -6.20 -19.60 2.29
C TYR A 184 -5.32 -20.06 3.45
N TYR A 185 -4.27 -19.31 3.71
CA TYR A 185 -3.30 -19.53 4.77
C TYR A 185 -3.40 -18.45 5.86
N LYS A 186 -2.96 -18.77 7.06
CA LYS A 186 -2.93 -17.80 8.16
C LYS A 186 -1.68 -16.93 8.18
N ASN A 187 -0.61 -17.37 7.52
CA ASN A 187 0.68 -16.69 7.45
C ASN A 187 1.42 -17.01 6.16
N ILE A 188 2.33 -16.09 5.78
CA ILE A 188 3.07 -16.18 4.53
C ILE A 188 4.17 -17.26 4.58
N THR A 189 4.76 -17.51 5.73
CA THR A 189 5.80 -18.55 5.91
C THR A 189 5.30 -19.91 5.44
N LYS A 190 4.05 -20.25 5.76
CA LYS A 190 3.46 -21.51 5.32
C LYS A 190 3.18 -21.53 3.81
N VAL A 191 2.82 -20.40 3.22
CA VAL A 191 2.64 -20.28 1.75
C VAL A 191 3.96 -20.57 1.04
N TRP A 192 5.07 -19.92 1.46
CA TRP A 192 6.40 -20.18 0.90
C TRP A 192 6.79 -21.65 0.99
N ASN A 193 6.62 -22.25 2.16
CA ASN A 193 6.94 -23.67 2.38
C ASN A 193 6.14 -24.61 1.47
N ASP A 194 4.85 -24.34 1.28
CA ASP A 194 3.98 -25.20 0.46
C ASP A 194 4.22 -24.97 -1.03
N LEU A 195 4.63 -23.76 -1.45
CA LEU A 195 5.06 -23.47 -2.82
C LEU A 195 6.38 -24.15 -3.17
N GLU A 196 7.39 -24.05 -2.30
CA GLU A 196 8.69 -24.72 -2.47
C GLU A 196 8.53 -26.25 -2.60
N LYS A 197 7.61 -26.84 -1.82
CA LYS A 197 7.31 -28.27 -1.85
C LYS A 197 6.42 -28.70 -3.02
N GLY A 198 5.85 -27.75 -3.79
CA GLY A 198 4.89 -28.05 -4.85
C GLY A 198 3.51 -28.50 -4.35
N THR A 199 3.16 -28.25 -3.10
CA THR A 199 1.81 -28.47 -2.57
C THR A 199 0.79 -27.51 -3.19
N ILE A 200 1.25 -26.28 -3.48
CA ILE A 200 0.59 -25.28 -4.31
C ILE A 200 1.48 -24.94 -5.51
N ASP A 201 0.88 -24.44 -6.57
CA ASP A 201 1.55 -24.16 -7.85
C ASP A 201 2.00 -22.72 -7.97
N ALA A 202 1.24 -21.79 -7.35
CA ALA A 202 1.53 -20.35 -7.38
C ALA A 202 1.08 -19.67 -6.08
N THR A 203 1.65 -18.50 -5.84
CA THR A 203 1.16 -17.54 -4.84
C THR A 203 1.18 -16.13 -5.41
N ILE A 204 0.39 -15.25 -4.81
CA ILE A 204 0.42 -13.81 -5.06
C ILE A 204 0.85 -13.12 -3.77
N TYR A 205 1.77 -12.19 -3.86
CA TYR A 205 2.21 -11.43 -2.71
C TYR A 205 2.77 -10.06 -3.09
N ASP A 206 2.97 -9.21 -2.10
CA ASP A 206 3.54 -7.87 -2.27
C ASP A 206 5.01 -7.97 -2.72
N THR A 207 5.37 -7.14 -3.68
CA THR A 207 6.69 -7.19 -4.31
C THR A 207 7.84 -7.06 -3.32
N THR A 208 7.69 -6.21 -2.28
CA THR A 208 8.74 -6.02 -1.26
C THR A 208 8.91 -7.26 -0.37
N GLY A 209 7.81 -7.91 0.01
CA GLY A 209 7.85 -9.18 0.74
C GLY A 209 8.47 -10.31 -0.09
N ILE A 210 8.14 -10.37 -1.39
CA ILE A 210 8.77 -11.29 -2.34
C ILE A 210 10.29 -11.05 -2.42
N GLN A 211 10.71 -9.80 -2.61
CA GLN A 211 12.13 -9.44 -2.71
C GLN A 211 12.89 -9.79 -1.42
N ASN A 212 12.27 -9.56 -0.26
CA ASN A 212 12.86 -9.95 1.02
C ASN A 212 13.07 -11.46 1.10
N TYR A 213 12.02 -12.26 0.81
CA TYR A 213 12.11 -13.72 0.79
C TYR A 213 13.19 -14.22 -0.18
N MET A 214 13.17 -13.72 -1.43
CA MET A 214 14.13 -14.11 -2.47
C MET A 214 15.57 -13.78 -2.09
N LYS A 215 15.80 -12.71 -1.36
CA LYS A 215 17.11 -12.30 -0.86
C LYS A 215 17.59 -13.21 0.27
N GLU A 216 16.73 -13.49 1.26
CA GLU A 216 17.05 -14.37 2.39
C GLU A 216 17.33 -15.81 1.95
N HIS A 217 16.75 -16.25 0.84
CA HIS A 217 16.85 -17.62 0.32
C HIS A 217 17.57 -17.70 -1.04
N ALA A 218 18.39 -16.71 -1.40
CA ALA A 218 18.98 -16.57 -2.74
C ALA A 218 19.70 -17.82 -3.25
N ASP A 219 20.39 -18.54 -2.37
CA ASP A 219 21.20 -19.70 -2.71
C ASP A 219 20.38 -21.01 -2.79
N ASN A 220 19.19 -21.05 -2.23
CA ASN A 220 18.45 -22.30 -2.00
C ASN A 220 17.01 -22.31 -2.55
N THR A 221 16.47 -21.18 -3.00
CA THR A 221 15.08 -21.13 -3.48
C THR A 221 14.92 -21.64 -4.90
N ASN A 222 13.93 -22.51 -5.11
CA ASN A 222 13.45 -22.92 -6.43
C ASN A 222 12.33 -22.03 -6.96
N LEU A 223 12.12 -20.83 -6.37
CA LEU A 223 11.05 -19.93 -6.77
C LEU A 223 11.49 -18.93 -7.85
N SER A 224 10.52 -18.51 -8.65
CA SER A 224 10.65 -17.50 -9.70
C SER A 224 9.48 -16.52 -9.61
N VAL A 225 9.73 -15.26 -9.91
CA VAL A 225 8.72 -14.18 -9.90
C VAL A 225 8.30 -13.90 -11.33
N LEU A 226 7.01 -13.87 -11.61
CA LEU A 226 6.50 -13.45 -12.92
C LEU A 226 6.64 -11.93 -13.06
N ASN A 227 7.03 -11.47 -14.25
CA ASN A 227 7.36 -10.08 -14.52
C ASN A 227 6.12 -9.20 -14.81
N GLU A 228 5.01 -9.46 -14.15
CA GLU A 228 3.79 -8.68 -14.27
C GLU A 228 3.47 -7.98 -12.94
N GLN A 229 3.21 -6.67 -12.99
CA GLN A 229 2.74 -5.91 -11.85
C GLN A 229 1.22 -5.99 -11.79
N LEU A 230 0.70 -6.44 -10.68
CA LEU A 230 -0.73 -6.59 -10.45
C LEU A 230 -1.21 -5.58 -9.42
N ASN A 231 -2.42 -5.05 -9.62
CA ASN A 231 -3.15 -4.24 -8.64
C ASN A 231 -2.35 -3.07 -8.04
N SER A 232 -1.54 -2.38 -8.85
CA SER A 232 -0.64 -1.31 -8.38
C SER A 232 -1.37 -0.12 -7.75
N GLU A 233 -2.61 0.16 -8.15
CA GLU A 233 -3.39 1.28 -7.61
C GLU A 233 -3.92 1.01 -6.21
N GLU A 234 -4.25 -0.25 -5.89
CA GLU A 234 -4.84 -0.67 -4.61
C GLU A 234 -3.88 -1.42 -3.68
N SER A 235 -2.59 -1.48 -4.01
CA SER A 235 -1.60 -2.20 -3.20
C SER A 235 -0.81 -1.30 -2.25
N ASN A 236 -0.86 0.02 -2.45
CA ASN A 236 -0.13 1.00 -1.64
C ASN A 236 -0.53 0.95 -0.17
N TYR A 237 0.45 1.09 0.73
CA TYR A 237 0.21 0.95 2.16
C TYR A 237 -0.16 2.25 2.84
N GLY A 238 -1.11 2.17 3.76
CA GLY A 238 -1.53 3.22 4.67
C GLY A 238 -1.73 2.72 6.09
N ILE A 239 -1.71 3.64 7.03
CA ILE A 239 -2.09 3.35 8.42
C ILE A 239 -3.62 3.33 8.48
N MET A 240 -4.19 2.23 8.97
CA MET A 240 -5.63 2.00 9.05
C MET A 240 -6.20 2.41 10.39
N PHE A 241 -7.33 3.11 10.36
CA PHE A 241 -8.07 3.60 11.53
C PHE A 241 -9.54 3.23 11.45
N VAL A 242 -10.23 3.29 12.59
CA VAL A 242 -11.70 3.30 12.58
C VAL A 242 -12.21 4.44 11.70
N LYS A 243 -13.32 4.21 10.99
CA LYS A 243 -13.91 5.20 10.08
C LYS A 243 -14.17 6.52 10.79
N GLY A 244 -13.68 7.64 10.20
CA GLY A 244 -13.82 8.97 10.75
C GLY A 244 -12.92 9.29 11.94
N TYR A 245 -11.75 8.64 12.04
CA TYR A 245 -10.79 8.91 13.12
C TYR A 245 -10.36 10.39 13.15
N LYS A 246 -10.55 11.03 14.29
CA LYS A 246 -10.43 12.50 14.42
C LYS A 246 -9.01 13.07 14.28
N TYR A 247 -7.98 12.23 14.45
CA TYR A 247 -6.57 12.63 14.35
C TYR A 247 -5.89 12.19 13.04
N LEU A 248 -6.67 11.77 12.04
CA LEU A 248 -6.15 11.30 10.76
C LEU A 248 -5.26 12.34 10.08
N ASP A 249 -5.70 13.59 10.07
CA ASP A 249 -4.96 14.70 9.46
C ASP A 249 -3.60 14.93 10.15
N GLN A 250 -3.52 14.73 11.48
CA GLN A 250 -2.26 14.84 12.23
C GLN A 250 -1.25 13.77 11.79
N PHE A 251 -1.72 12.54 11.59
CA PHE A 251 -0.85 11.47 11.06
C PHE A 251 -0.36 11.79 9.64
N ASN A 252 -1.21 12.32 8.76
CA ASN A 252 -0.80 12.72 7.41
C ASN A 252 0.26 13.83 7.43
N VAL A 253 0.05 14.86 8.27
CA VAL A 253 1.05 15.93 8.45
C VAL A 253 2.36 15.39 9.01
N ALA A 254 2.30 14.48 10.00
CA ALA A 254 3.49 13.86 10.58
C ALA A 254 4.26 13.04 9.53
N LEU A 255 3.58 12.24 8.71
CA LEU A 255 4.21 11.51 7.59
C LEU A 255 4.91 12.45 6.60
N GLN A 256 4.29 13.59 6.26
CA GLN A 256 4.90 14.60 5.39
C GLN A 256 6.14 15.23 6.03
N VAL A 257 6.11 15.52 7.33
CA VAL A 257 7.28 16.08 8.06
C VAL A 257 8.43 15.08 8.05
N LEU A 258 8.19 13.81 8.41
CA LEU A 258 9.22 12.76 8.41
C LEU A 258 9.80 12.49 7.01
N ASN A 259 9.00 12.68 5.97
CA ASN A 259 9.49 12.58 4.60
C ASN A 259 10.37 13.78 4.23
N ASN A 260 9.96 15.01 4.59
CA ASN A 260 10.66 16.24 4.24
C ASN A 260 11.98 16.43 4.99
N ASP A 261 12.11 15.94 6.23
CA ASP A 261 13.33 16.02 7.03
C ASP A 261 14.33 14.88 6.78
N GLY A 262 13.96 13.93 5.91
CA GLY A 262 14.78 12.79 5.52
C GLY A 262 14.74 11.61 6.50
N THR A 263 13.96 11.68 7.57
CA THR A 263 13.78 10.57 8.53
C THR A 263 13.18 9.34 7.85
N TYR A 264 12.11 9.54 7.07
CA TYR A 264 11.48 8.45 6.31
C TYR A 264 12.47 7.75 5.37
N GLN A 265 13.29 8.51 4.63
CA GLN A 265 14.27 7.94 3.71
C GLN A 265 15.31 7.08 4.43
N LYS A 266 15.79 7.51 5.61
CA LYS A 266 16.72 6.71 6.44
C LYS A 266 16.10 5.40 6.90
N LEU A 267 14.83 5.41 7.31
CA LEU A 267 14.10 4.19 7.66
C LEU A 267 13.97 3.25 6.47
N LYS A 268 13.65 3.80 5.30
CA LYS A 268 13.56 3.02 4.06
C LYS A 268 14.89 2.35 3.70
N GLU A 269 15.99 3.07 3.77
CA GLU A 269 17.34 2.52 3.52
C GLU A 269 17.75 1.44 4.54
N GLN A 270 17.33 1.58 5.79
CA GLN A 270 17.61 0.61 6.84
C GLN A 270 16.90 -0.73 6.58
N TRP A 271 15.62 -0.70 6.25
CA TRP A 271 14.76 -1.88 6.19
C TRP A 271 14.55 -2.43 4.78
N ILE A 272 14.45 -1.54 3.79
CA ILE A 272 14.03 -1.87 2.43
C ILE A 272 15.22 -1.64 1.50
N LYS A 273 16.13 -2.62 1.48
CA LYS A 273 17.32 -2.58 0.59
C LYS A 273 16.89 -2.97 -0.82
N THR A 274 16.53 -2.00 -1.65
CA THR A 274 16.43 -2.21 -3.10
C THR A 274 17.82 -2.58 -3.62
N LYS A 275 17.92 -3.62 -4.45
CA LYS A 275 19.12 -3.80 -5.28
C LYS A 275 19.20 -2.61 -6.24
N GLU A 276 20.29 -1.84 -6.16
CA GLU A 276 20.74 -1.01 -7.28
C GLU A 276 21.12 -1.87 -8.47
#